data_c11fc2a0b8bb194f1b163b054b45f0f7
#
_entry.id   c11fc2a0b8bb194f1b163b054b45f0f7
#
_cell.length_a   1.000
_cell.length_b   1.000
_cell.length_c   1.000
_cell.angle_alpha   90.00
_cell.angle_beta   90.00
_cell.angle_gamma   90.00
#
_symmetry.space_group_name_H-M   'P 1'
#
loop_
_entity.id
_entity.type
_entity.pdbx_description
1 polymer ?
#
loop_
_entity_poly.entity_id
_entity_poly.type
_entity_poly.pdbx_seq_one_letter_code
_entity_poly.pdbx_strand_id
1 'polypeptide(L)'
;MLSTGAFNALLKTLEEPTENVVFILATTELHKIPATILSRVQRFEFKSIKTPAIQNHLKAVLDKEGIDYEEEAVAIIARRAEGGMRDALSILDQALSLTAGAQLTTATAEEITGSISQEALDLYVAALSAQDATAALDQLNLIFDNGKNMARFVTDLLQYLRDLLIVQTGGENLHVSERFNQNLAIPQATLFAWIDFATRSLADIKNSLQPKIYTEMMTIRLAEYKGEGSSASQTALPEDFLAQMDQLKREVELLKSQLAQVGSGAPVSKSVPSKEG
;
A
#
# COMPACT_ATOMS: atom_id res chain seq x y z
N MET A 1 -19.44 15.39 -2.49
CA MET A 1 -19.28 16.68 -3.23
C MET A 1 -20.64 17.22 -3.61
N LEU A 2 -20.74 18.56 -3.75
CA LEU A 2 -21.97 19.20 -4.25
C LEU A 2 -22.20 18.85 -5.73
N SER A 3 -23.46 18.76 -6.15
CA SER A 3 -23.81 18.63 -7.57
C SER A 3 -23.59 19.94 -8.32
N THR A 4 -23.48 19.89 -9.65
CA THR A 4 -23.33 21.09 -10.49
C THR A 4 -24.49 22.07 -10.28
N GLY A 5 -25.73 21.56 -10.10
CA GLY A 5 -26.89 22.39 -9.80
C GLY A 5 -26.77 23.09 -8.44
N ALA A 6 -26.24 22.42 -7.42
CA ALA A 6 -26.02 23.01 -6.11
C ALA A 6 -24.92 24.10 -6.15
N PHE A 7 -23.85 23.90 -6.92
CA PHE A 7 -22.84 24.94 -7.14
C PHE A 7 -23.45 26.18 -7.84
N ASN A 8 -24.29 25.98 -8.84
CA ASN A 8 -24.94 27.10 -9.53
C ASN A 8 -25.90 27.87 -8.61
N ALA A 9 -26.59 27.18 -7.71
CA ALA A 9 -27.44 27.84 -6.71
C ALA A 9 -26.66 28.73 -5.73
N LEU A 10 -25.39 28.37 -5.42
CA LEU A 10 -24.54 29.15 -4.53
C LEU A 10 -23.94 30.40 -5.21
N LEU A 11 -23.91 30.50 -6.55
CA LEU A 11 -23.24 31.57 -7.24
C LEU A 11 -23.76 32.97 -6.85
N LYS A 12 -25.08 33.14 -6.76
CA LYS A 12 -25.69 34.42 -6.38
C LYS A 12 -25.27 34.87 -4.97
N THR A 13 -25.25 33.90 -4.02
CA THR A 13 -24.90 34.19 -2.63
C THR A 13 -23.37 34.41 -2.46
N LEU A 14 -22.55 33.83 -3.33
CA LEU A 14 -21.09 34.09 -3.34
C LEU A 14 -20.76 35.44 -4.00
N GLU A 15 -21.58 35.94 -4.93
CA GLU A 15 -21.43 37.27 -5.55
C GLU A 15 -21.88 38.37 -4.63
N GLU A 16 -22.99 38.17 -3.93
CA GLU A 16 -23.58 39.13 -3.00
C GLU A 16 -23.78 38.46 -1.63
N PRO A 17 -22.68 38.21 -0.87
CA PRO A 17 -22.81 37.55 0.43
C PRO A 17 -23.56 38.44 1.42
N THR A 18 -24.41 37.80 2.22
CA THR A 18 -25.08 38.49 3.33
C THR A 18 -24.08 38.85 4.42
N GLU A 19 -24.34 39.96 5.11
CA GLU A 19 -23.51 40.39 6.24
C GLU A 19 -23.35 39.24 7.27
N ASN A 20 -22.15 39.08 7.79
CA ASN A 20 -21.78 38.09 8.80
C ASN A 20 -21.83 36.60 8.35
N VAL A 21 -21.82 36.32 7.04
CA VAL A 21 -21.73 34.96 6.48
C VAL A 21 -20.38 34.76 5.81
N VAL A 22 -19.68 33.66 6.17
CA VAL A 22 -18.42 33.21 5.55
C VAL A 22 -18.63 31.82 5.01
N PHE A 23 -18.29 31.61 3.72
CA PHE A 23 -18.33 30.29 3.09
C PHE A 23 -16.95 29.65 3.12
N ILE A 24 -16.86 28.47 3.71
CA ILE A 24 -15.64 27.64 3.70
C ILE A 24 -15.94 26.40 2.88
N LEU A 25 -15.25 26.27 1.74
CA LEU A 25 -15.34 25.12 0.83
C LEU A 25 -14.05 24.30 1.01
N ALA A 26 -14.17 23.04 1.38
CA ALA A 26 -13.03 22.14 1.55
C ALA A 26 -13.14 20.96 0.57
N THR A 27 -12.08 20.67 -0.17
CA THR A 27 -12.00 19.56 -1.12
C THR A 27 -10.58 19.08 -1.30
N THR A 28 -10.41 17.80 -1.58
CA THR A 28 -9.17 17.22 -2.08
C THR A 28 -9.09 17.23 -3.61
N GLU A 29 -10.21 17.55 -4.30
CA GLU A 29 -10.34 17.45 -5.75
C GLU A 29 -10.73 18.81 -6.35
N LEU A 30 -9.74 19.70 -6.45
CA LEU A 30 -9.96 21.06 -6.97
C LEU A 30 -10.55 21.07 -8.38
N HIS A 31 -10.17 20.10 -9.22
CA HIS A 31 -10.63 20.01 -10.62
C HIS A 31 -12.14 19.71 -10.74
N LYS A 32 -12.79 19.24 -9.69
CA LYS A 32 -14.25 19.02 -9.66
C LYS A 32 -15.05 20.25 -9.25
N ILE A 33 -14.39 21.34 -8.84
CA ILE A 33 -15.05 22.61 -8.52
C ILE A 33 -15.13 23.45 -9.79
N PRO A 34 -16.34 23.96 -10.15
CA PRO A 34 -16.50 24.82 -11.33
C PRO A 34 -15.61 26.08 -11.26
N ALA A 35 -15.06 26.48 -12.41
CA ALA A 35 -14.24 27.69 -12.51
C ALA A 35 -14.99 28.95 -12.06
N THR A 36 -16.31 28.99 -12.24
CA THR A 36 -17.19 30.09 -11.80
C THR A 36 -17.19 30.27 -10.28
N ILE A 37 -17.04 29.19 -9.50
CA ILE A 37 -16.87 29.24 -8.04
C ILE A 37 -15.44 29.65 -7.70
N LEU A 38 -14.44 29.03 -8.36
CA LEU A 38 -13.02 29.29 -8.09
C LEU A 38 -12.62 30.75 -8.29
N SER A 39 -13.30 31.47 -9.20
CA SER A 39 -13.06 32.91 -9.46
C SER A 39 -13.60 33.82 -8.35
N ARG A 40 -14.45 33.34 -7.45
CA ARG A 40 -15.13 34.10 -6.39
C ARG A 40 -14.68 33.75 -4.97
N VAL A 41 -13.69 32.90 -4.85
CA VAL A 41 -13.18 32.44 -3.55
C VAL A 41 -11.67 32.61 -3.47
N GLN A 42 -11.17 32.87 -2.28
CA GLN A 42 -9.74 32.81 -2.01
C GLN A 42 -9.35 31.32 -1.83
N ARG A 43 -8.27 30.90 -2.49
CA ARG A 43 -7.77 29.54 -2.40
C ARG A 43 -6.61 29.44 -1.42
N PHE A 44 -6.69 28.42 -0.55
CA PHE A 44 -5.64 28.02 0.37
C PHE A 44 -5.30 26.57 0.08
N GLU A 45 -4.06 26.31 -0.30
CA GLU A 45 -3.58 24.94 -0.58
C GLU A 45 -2.88 24.39 0.66
N PHE A 46 -3.44 23.34 1.24
CA PHE A 46 -2.86 22.59 2.35
C PHE A 46 -2.16 21.37 1.80
N LYS A 47 -0.83 21.33 1.94
CA LYS A 47 0.00 20.19 1.52
C LYS A 47 0.06 19.12 2.60
N SER A 48 0.39 17.89 2.18
CA SER A 48 0.68 16.81 3.13
C SER A 48 1.77 17.24 4.12
N ILE A 49 1.60 16.86 5.37
CA ILE A 49 2.54 17.19 6.44
C ILE A 49 3.77 16.29 6.29
N LYS A 50 4.95 16.86 6.43
CA LYS A 50 6.20 16.09 6.37
C LYS A 50 6.30 15.12 7.56
N THR A 51 6.81 13.91 7.31
CA THR A 51 6.96 12.86 8.33
C THR A 51 7.67 13.34 9.60
N PRO A 52 8.77 14.11 9.56
CA PRO A 52 9.41 14.62 10.78
C PRO A 52 8.50 15.56 11.59
N ALA A 53 7.63 16.34 10.94
CA ALA A 53 6.70 17.21 11.64
C ALA A 53 5.59 16.40 12.34
N ILE A 54 5.13 15.31 11.74
CA ILE A 54 4.21 14.36 12.36
C ILE A 54 4.87 13.70 13.56
N GLN A 55 6.09 13.17 13.42
CA GLN A 55 6.85 12.58 14.52
C GLN A 55 6.97 13.53 15.73
N ASN A 56 7.40 14.77 15.48
CA ASN A 56 7.54 15.75 16.54
C ASN A 56 6.21 16.05 17.24
N HIS A 57 5.10 16.06 16.50
CA HIS A 57 3.79 16.28 17.10
C HIS A 57 3.33 15.08 17.93
N LEU A 58 3.53 13.86 17.44
CA LEU A 58 3.21 12.62 18.18
C LEU A 58 4.02 12.54 19.49
N LYS A 59 5.31 12.84 19.45
CA LYS A 59 6.17 12.92 20.65
C LYS A 59 5.64 13.92 21.65
N ALA A 60 5.30 15.15 21.20
CA ALA A 60 4.75 16.16 22.06
C ALA A 60 3.40 15.77 22.69
N VAL A 61 2.61 14.93 22.03
CA VAL A 61 1.38 14.37 22.61
C VAL A 61 1.73 13.33 23.66
N LEU A 62 2.61 12.38 23.36
CA LEU A 62 3.05 11.32 24.30
C LEU A 62 3.70 11.91 25.55
N ASP A 63 4.56 12.93 25.39
CA ASP A 63 5.20 13.64 26.50
C ASP A 63 4.17 14.32 27.43
N LYS A 64 3.10 14.91 26.86
CA LYS A 64 2.02 15.52 27.63
C LYS A 64 1.16 14.53 28.40
N GLU A 65 0.94 13.35 27.81
CA GLU A 65 0.20 12.26 28.44
C GLU A 65 1.07 11.45 29.41
N GLY A 66 2.39 11.72 29.46
CA GLY A 66 3.35 11.03 30.32
C GLY A 66 3.55 9.55 29.94
N ILE A 67 3.46 9.23 28.65
CA ILE A 67 3.60 7.89 28.12
C ILE A 67 5.00 7.71 27.52
N ASP A 68 5.75 6.73 28.00
CA ASP A 68 7.05 6.36 27.46
C ASP A 68 6.90 5.76 26.05
N TYR A 69 7.86 6.01 25.16
CA TYR A 69 7.81 5.52 23.78
C TYR A 69 9.20 5.21 23.24
N GLU A 70 9.24 4.29 22.30
CA GLU A 70 10.40 4.03 21.46
C GLU A 70 10.36 4.97 20.24
N GLU A 71 11.48 5.59 19.90
CA GLU A 71 11.61 6.50 18.76
C GLU A 71 11.16 5.88 17.44
N GLU A 72 11.50 4.60 17.23
CA GLU A 72 11.14 3.87 16.02
C GLU A 72 9.62 3.61 15.94
N ALA A 73 8.95 3.38 17.07
CA ALA A 73 7.49 3.23 17.11
C ALA A 73 6.80 4.48 16.56
N VAL A 74 7.24 5.65 17.00
CA VAL A 74 6.72 6.95 16.52
C VAL A 74 7.03 7.15 15.04
N ALA A 75 8.22 6.73 14.59
CA ALA A 75 8.61 6.82 13.18
C ALA A 75 7.74 5.92 12.28
N ILE A 76 7.41 4.70 12.72
CA ILE A 76 6.53 3.77 12.01
C ILE A 76 5.12 4.39 11.85
N ILE A 77 4.54 4.91 12.93
CA ILE A 77 3.21 5.55 12.91
C ILE A 77 3.20 6.76 11.96
N ALA A 78 4.22 7.62 12.06
CA ALA A 78 4.32 8.82 11.24
C ALA A 78 4.49 8.51 9.74
N ARG A 79 5.27 7.47 9.39
CA ARG A 79 5.38 6.97 8.01
C ARG A 79 4.05 6.44 7.52
N ARG A 80 3.33 5.68 8.34
CA ARG A 80 2.03 5.09 8.00
C ARG A 80 0.95 6.11 7.72
N ALA A 81 1.00 7.26 8.38
CA ALA A 81 0.01 8.33 8.25
C ALA A 81 0.06 9.07 6.89
N GLU A 82 1.09 8.85 6.06
CA GLU A 82 1.22 9.38 4.68
C GLU A 82 0.92 10.89 4.58
N GLY A 83 1.29 11.65 5.60
CA GLY A 83 1.09 13.10 5.67
C GLY A 83 -0.22 13.55 6.30
N GLY A 84 -1.08 12.63 6.78
CA GLY A 84 -2.34 12.92 7.47
C GLY A 84 -2.18 12.96 8.99
N MET A 85 -2.31 14.12 9.63
CA MET A 85 -2.22 14.22 11.09
C MET A 85 -3.35 13.46 11.80
N ARG A 86 -4.57 13.49 11.25
CA ARG A 86 -5.70 12.75 11.82
C ARG A 86 -5.42 11.24 11.82
N ASP A 87 -4.87 10.72 10.73
CA ASP A 87 -4.56 9.30 10.59
C ASP A 87 -3.45 8.91 11.56
N ALA A 88 -2.40 9.76 11.70
CA ALA A 88 -1.34 9.55 12.67
C ALA A 88 -1.87 9.45 14.12
N LEU A 89 -2.72 10.38 14.52
CA LEU A 89 -3.33 10.39 15.86
C LEU A 89 -4.28 9.21 16.07
N SER A 90 -5.04 8.81 15.03
CA SER A 90 -5.92 7.65 15.12
C SER A 90 -5.15 6.34 15.29
N ILE A 91 -4.03 6.19 14.59
CA ILE A 91 -3.13 5.02 14.73
C ILE A 91 -2.49 5.04 16.12
N LEU A 92 -2.03 6.20 16.59
CA LEU A 92 -1.46 6.33 17.94
C LEU A 92 -2.47 5.94 19.02
N ASP A 93 -3.70 6.43 18.94
CA ASP A 93 -4.78 6.09 19.89
C ASP A 93 -5.07 4.58 19.92
N GLN A 94 -5.12 3.93 18.76
CA GLN A 94 -5.25 2.49 18.66
C GLN A 94 -4.07 1.76 19.32
N ALA A 95 -2.83 2.20 19.09
CA ALA A 95 -1.64 1.61 19.67
C ALA A 95 -1.65 1.74 21.20
N LEU A 96 -2.00 2.90 21.73
CA LEU A 96 -2.10 3.15 23.17
C LEU A 96 -3.22 2.34 23.83
N SER A 97 -4.32 2.12 23.11
CA SER A 97 -5.41 1.27 23.59
C SER A 97 -4.97 -0.19 23.77
N LEU A 98 -4.11 -0.72 22.89
CA LEU A 98 -3.56 -2.08 23.01
C LEU A 98 -2.60 -2.21 24.20
N THR A 99 -1.81 -1.19 24.47
CA THR A 99 -0.83 -1.20 25.57
C THR A 99 -1.45 -0.82 26.92
N ALA A 100 -2.76 -0.58 26.97
CA ALA A 100 -3.47 -0.04 28.15
C ALA A 100 -2.80 1.20 28.78
N GLY A 101 -2.21 2.06 27.94
CA GLY A 101 -1.49 3.26 28.35
C GLY A 101 -0.08 3.02 28.91
N ALA A 102 0.45 1.79 28.77
CA ALA A 102 1.86 1.50 29.03
C ALA A 102 2.76 2.08 27.90
N GLN A 103 4.03 1.73 27.92
CA GLN A 103 4.99 2.17 26.91
C GLN A 103 4.58 1.82 25.48
N LEU A 104 4.71 2.78 24.56
CA LEU A 104 4.54 2.57 23.13
C LEU A 104 5.80 1.91 22.55
N THR A 105 5.72 0.62 22.21
CA THR A 105 6.85 -0.13 21.67
C THR A 105 6.79 -0.23 20.14
N THR A 106 7.93 -0.50 19.53
CA THR A 106 8.06 -0.77 18.07
C THR A 106 7.17 -1.93 17.66
N ALA A 107 7.14 -3.02 18.44
CA ALA A 107 6.30 -4.17 18.16
C ALA A 107 4.81 -3.83 18.10
N THR A 108 4.31 -3.00 19.03
CA THR A 108 2.91 -2.53 19.02
C THR A 108 2.62 -1.67 17.79
N ALA A 109 3.54 -0.77 17.42
CA ALA A 109 3.39 0.05 16.23
C ALA A 109 3.37 -0.78 14.94
N GLU A 110 4.23 -1.80 14.83
CA GLU A 110 4.25 -2.76 13.72
C GLU A 110 2.98 -3.62 13.64
N GLU A 111 2.43 -4.02 14.78
CA GLU A 111 1.17 -4.76 14.84
C GLU A 111 0.01 -3.94 14.31
N ILE A 112 -0.21 -2.74 14.85
CA ILE A 112 -1.32 -1.85 14.46
C ILE A 112 -1.22 -1.39 13.01
N THR A 113 -0.02 -1.03 12.56
CA THR A 113 0.18 -0.56 11.19
C THR A 113 0.21 -1.69 10.16
N GLY A 114 0.34 -2.93 10.61
CA GLY A 114 0.59 -4.09 9.75
C GLY A 114 1.95 -4.03 9.05
N SER A 115 2.86 -3.17 9.49
CA SER A 115 4.20 -3.04 8.94
C SER A 115 5.03 -4.29 9.18
N ILE A 116 5.98 -4.54 8.30
CA ILE A 116 6.95 -5.62 8.45
C ILE A 116 8.10 -5.10 9.32
N SER A 117 8.55 -5.92 10.26
CA SER A 117 9.69 -5.54 11.10
C SER A 117 10.96 -5.34 10.28
N GLN A 118 11.78 -4.39 10.72
CA GLN A 118 13.07 -4.12 10.08
C GLN A 118 13.94 -5.38 10.01
N GLU A 119 13.96 -6.18 11.09
CA GLU A 119 14.72 -7.43 11.15
C GLU A 119 14.26 -8.44 10.09
N ALA A 120 12.96 -8.61 9.88
CA ALA A 120 12.41 -9.52 8.88
C ALA A 120 12.80 -9.08 7.44
N LEU A 121 12.78 -7.76 7.16
CA LEU A 121 13.23 -7.22 5.89
C LEU A 121 14.75 -7.38 5.71
N ASP A 122 15.54 -7.14 6.74
CA ASP A 122 17.00 -7.33 6.74
C ASP A 122 17.37 -8.77 6.36
N LEU A 123 16.71 -9.74 6.99
CA LEU A 123 16.94 -11.18 6.74
C LEU A 123 16.50 -11.59 5.33
N TYR A 124 15.32 -11.13 4.92
CA TYR A 124 14.80 -11.42 3.59
C TYR A 124 15.71 -10.89 2.47
N VAL A 125 16.14 -9.64 2.59
CA VAL A 125 17.02 -9.01 1.59
C VAL A 125 18.43 -9.63 1.60
N ALA A 126 18.95 -10.02 2.78
CA ALA A 126 20.19 -10.75 2.87
C ALA A 126 20.13 -12.11 2.16
N ALA A 127 19.02 -12.87 2.30
CA ALA A 127 18.81 -14.12 1.58
C ALA A 127 18.75 -13.91 0.06
N LEU A 128 18.04 -12.86 -0.41
CA LEU A 128 18.03 -12.48 -1.83
C LEU A 128 19.45 -12.16 -2.34
N SER A 129 20.22 -11.40 -1.56
CA SER A 129 21.60 -11.04 -1.92
C SER A 129 22.55 -12.25 -2.01
N ALA A 130 22.32 -13.24 -1.14
CA ALA A 130 23.02 -14.51 -1.19
C ALA A 130 22.54 -15.45 -2.30
N GLN A 131 21.54 -15.05 -3.09
CA GLN A 131 20.89 -15.88 -4.11
C GLN A 131 20.30 -17.19 -3.54
N ASP A 132 19.93 -17.18 -2.26
CA ASP A 132 19.30 -18.29 -1.57
C ASP A 132 17.77 -18.13 -1.61
N ALA A 133 17.16 -18.66 -2.69
CA ALA A 133 15.71 -18.61 -2.88
C ALA A 133 14.96 -19.36 -1.76
N THR A 134 15.56 -20.43 -1.21
CA THR A 134 14.93 -21.23 -0.15
C THR A 134 14.86 -20.41 1.14
N ALA A 135 15.97 -19.82 1.57
CA ALA A 135 16.00 -18.96 2.75
C ALA A 135 15.08 -17.73 2.59
N ALA A 136 15.02 -17.13 1.39
CA ALA A 136 14.11 -16.01 1.12
C ALA A 136 12.63 -16.42 1.21
N LEU A 137 12.26 -17.60 0.69
CA LEU A 137 10.91 -18.15 0.80
C LEU A 137 10.55 -18.51 2.24
N ASP A 138 11.49 -19.05 3.03
CA ASP A 138 11.28 -19.35 4.44
C ASP A 138 10.98 -18.06 5.23
N GLN A 139 11.72 -16.98 4.98
CA GLN A 139 11.44 -15.67 5.59
C GLN A 139 10.07 -15.13 5.15
N LEU A 140 9.72 -15.26 3.88
CA LEU A 140 8.40 -14.87 3.37
C LEU A 140 7.28 -15.65 4.06
N ASN A 141 7.46 -16.96 4.25
CA ASN A 141 6.49 -17.80 4.94
C ASN A 141 6.31 -17.37 6.40
N LEU A 142 7.39 -17.07 7.12
CA LEU A 142 7.31 -16.53 8.49
C LEU A 142 6.51 -15.22 8.54
N ILE A 143 6.75 -14.31 7.60
CA ILE A 143 6.01 -13.04 7.49
C ILE A 143 4.51 -13.33 7.23
N PHE A 144 4.20 -14.25 6.33
CA PHE A 144 2.83 -14.62 6.00
C PHE A 144 2.10 -15.29 7.17
N ASP A 145 2.76 -16.24 7.84
CA ASP A 145 2.19 -17.01 8.98
C ASP A 145 1.92 -16.09 10.19
N ASN A 146 2.68 -14.99 10.31
CA ASN A 146 2.40 -13.90 11.27
C ASN A 146 1.23 -12.99 10.83
N GLY A 147 0.45 -13.39 9.83
CA GLY A 147 -0.76 -12.69 9.39
C GLY A 147 -0.50 -11.39 8.63
N LYS A 148 0.72 -11.14 8.17
CA LYS A 148 1.05 -9.90 7.44
C LYS A 148 0.50 -9.93 6.01
N ASN A 149 0.01 -8.78 5.55
CA ASN A 149 -0.52 -8.63 4.20
C ASN A 149 0.61 -8.58 3.15
N MET A 150 0.52 -9.41 2.10
CA MET A 150 1.57 -9.54 1.09
C MET A 150 1.77 -8.28 0.25
N ALA A 151 0.71 -7.55 -0.08
CA ALA A 151 0.85 -6.27 -0.80
C ALA A 151 1.53 -5.21 0.09
N ARG A 152 1.28 -5.26 1.40
CA ARG A 152 1.97 -4.41 2.38
C ARG A 152 3.44 -4.79 2.47
N PHE A 153 3.75 -6.09 2.58
CA PHE A 153 5.12 -6.58 2.56
C PHE A 153 5.91 -6.04 1.36
N VAL A 154 5.36 -6.15 0.15
CA VAL A 154 6.04 -5.64 -1.06
C VAL A 154 6.22 -4.13 -1.02
N THR A 155 5.26 -3.39 -0.45
CA THR A 155 5.39 -1.94 -0.29
C THR A 155 6.52 -1.58 0.68
N ASP A 156 6.61 -2.27 1.81
CA ASP A 156 7.67 -2.06 2.81
C ASP A 156 9.04 -2.51 2.26
N LEU A 157 9.10 -3.60 1.48
CA LEU A 157 10.29 -4.03 0.76
C LEU A 157 10.77 -2.96 -0.23
N LEU A 158 9.87 -2.36 -1.01
CA LEU A 158 10.21 -1.28 -1.94
C LEU A 158 10.80 -0.06 -1.22
N GLN A 159 10.25 0.30 -0.05
CA GLN A 159 10.80 1.37 0.79
C GLN A 159 12.20 1.02 1.28
N TYR A 160 12.40 -0.21 1.75
CA TYR A 160 13.68 -0.71 2.21
C TYR A 160 14.76 -0.66 1.10
N LEU A 161 14.45 -1.16 -0.09
CA LEU A 161 15.37 -1.15 -1.24
C LEU A 161 15.70 0.28 -1.69
N ARG A 162 14.72 1.19 -1.67
CA ARG A 162 14.93 2.62 -1.92
C ARG A 162 15.89 3.22 -0.90
N ASP A 163 15.71 2.91 0.39
CA ASP A 163 16.54 3.45 1.46
C ASP A 163 17.98 2.99 1.32
N LEU A 164 18.23 1.73 0.91
CA LEU A 164 19.57 1.25 0.54
C LEU A 164 20.18 2.11 -0.58
N LEU A 165 19.42 2.40 -1.65
CA LEU A 165 19.91 3.26 -2.75
C LEU A 165 20.22 4.68 -2.29
N ILE A 166 19.36 5.27 -1.43
CA ILE A 166 19.56 6.63 -0.90
C ILE A 166 20.86 6.69 -0.12
N VAL A 167 21.12 5.73 0.77
CA VAL A 167 22.37 5.68 1.56
C VAL A 167 23.57 5.47 0.66
N GLN A 168 23.50 4.57 -0.33
CA GLN A 168 24.59 4.36 -1.30
C GLN A 168 24.91 5.60 -2.14
N THR A 169 23.93 6.49 -2.35
CA THR A 169 24.13 7.75 -3.09
C THR A 169 24.55 8.93 -2.20
N GLY A 170 24.84 8.69 -0.93
CA GLY A 170 25.32 9.70 0.03
C GLY A 170 24.20 10.37 0.82
N GLY A 171 22.97 9.82 0.82
CA GLY A 171 21.88 10.25 1.67
C GLY A 171 22.07 9.82 3.13
N GLU A 172 21.26 10.39 4.01
CA GLU A 172 21.27 10.05 5.44
C GLU A 172 20.82 8.60 5.67
N ASN A 173 21.59 7.85 6.47
CA ASN A 173 21.18 6.52 6.93
C ASN A 173 20.29 6.68 8.18
N LEU A 174 19.00 6.41 8.01
CA LEU A 174 18.01 6.43 9.08
C LEU A 174 17.86 5.08 9.79
N HIS A 175 18.54 4.02 9.30
CA HIS A 175 18.48 2.68 9.85
C HIS A 175 19.68 2.41 10.76
N VAL A 176 19.42 1.85 11.94
CA VAL A 176 20.46 1.55 12.94
C VAL A 176 20.93 0.09 12.85
N SER A 177 20.24 -0.75 12.06
CA SER A 177 20.53 -2.20 11.95
C SER A 177 21.89 -2.46 11.30
N GLU A 178 22.71 -3.31 11.94
CA GLU A 178 23.97 -3.78 11.38
C GLU A 178 23.75 -4.58 10.06
N ARG A 179 22.67 -5.35 9.98
CA ARG A 179 22.30 -6.10 8.78
C ARG A 179 21.91 -5.20 7.62
N PHE A 180 21.23 -4.09 7.90
CA PHE A 180 20.99 -3.08 6.87
C PHE A 180 22.31 -2.57 6.29
N ASN A 181 23.31 -2.30 7.14
CA ASN A 181 24.62 -1.88 6.67
C ASN A 181 25.33 -2.96 5.85
N GLN A 182 25.17 -4.23 6.17
CA GLN A 182 25.69 -5.34 5.35
C GLN A 182 25.00 -5.39 3.97
N ASN A 183 23.70 -5.15 3.92
CA ASN A 183 22.92 -5.10 2.68
C ASN A 183 23.32 -3.91 1.77
N LEU A 184 24.01 -2.88 2.28
CA LEU A 184 24.59 -1.81 1.45
C LEU A 184 25.65 -2.30 0.45
N ALA A 185 26.17 -3.51 0.62
CA ALA A 185 27.11 -4.12 -0.34
C ALA A 185 26.41 -4.58 -1.65
N ILE A 186 25.09 -4.60 -1.70
CA ILE A 186 24.32 -5.00 -2.89
C ILE A 186 24.54 -3.98 -4.01
N PRO A 187 24.90 -4.41 -5.24
CA PRO A 187 25.13 -3.49 -6.34
C PRO A 187 23.88 -2.67 -6.68
N GLN A 188 24.06 -1.38 -7.00
CA GLN A 188 22.93 -0.49 -7.35
C GLN A 188 22.10 -1.03 -8.53
N ALA A 189 22.75 -1.60 -9.55
CA ALA A 189 22.08 -2.21 -10.69
C ALA A 189 21.11 -3.32 -10.25
N THR A 190 21.50 -4.14 -9.28
CA THR A 190 20.65 -5.18 -8.69
C THR A 190 19.47 -4.57 -7.94
N LEU A 191 19.70 -3.54 -7.12
CA LEU A 191 18.63 -2.85 -6.39
C LEU A 191 17.61 -2.22 -7.35
N PHE A 192 18.06 -1.57 -8.42
CA PHE A 192 17.16 -1.02 -9.44
C PHE A 192 16.31 -2.10 -10.12
N ALA A 193 16.92 -3.23 -10.50
CA ALA A 193 16.20 -4.34 -11.09
C ALA A 193 15.17 -4.95 -10.13
N TRP A 194 15.53 -5.10 -8.86
CA TRP A 194 14.62 -5.60 -7.84
C TRP A 194 13.44 -4.65 -7.60
N ILE A 195 13.70 -3.35 -7.53
CA ILE A 195 12.65 -2.32 -7.38
C ILE A 195 11.69 -2.35 -8.58
N ASP A 196 12.21 -2.37 -9.81
CA ASP A 196 11.38 -2.42 -11.01
C ASP A 196 10.50 -3.67 -11.03
N PHE A 197 11.09 -4.83 -10.72
CA PHE A 197 10.37 -6.09 -10.70
C PHE A 197 9.32 -6.14 -9.59
N ALA A 198 9.66 -5.73 -8.36
CA ALA A 198 8.72 -5.70 -7.24
C ALA A 198 7.58 -4.70 -7.49
N THR A 199 7.87 -3.55 -8.11
CA THR A 199 6.86 -2.55 -8.49
C THR A 199 5.84 -3.10 -9.46
N ARG A 200 6.28 -3.85 -10.49
CA ARG A 200 5.39 -4.50 -11.45
C ARG A 200 4.54 -5.60 -10.79
N SER A 201 5.17 -6.41 -9.93
CA SER A 201 4.49 -7.50 -9.23
C SER A 201 3.45 -6.99 -8.21
N LEU A 202 3.63 -5.79 -7.65
CA LEU A 202 2.73 -5.22 -6.67
C LEU A 202 1.29 -5.07 -7.18
N ALA A 203 1.11 -4.70 -8.45
CA ALA A 203 -0.21 -4.56 -9.06
C ALA A 203 -0.93 -5.93 -9.14
N ASP A 204 -0.21 -6.97 -9.53
CA ASP A 204 -0.74 -8.34 -9.63
C ASP A 204 -1.07 -8.88 -8.23
N ILE A 205 -0.19 -8.66 -7.24
CA ILE A 205 -0.40 -9.08 -5.85
C ILE A 205 -1.63 -8.40 -5.24
N LYS A 206 -1.83 -7.09 -5.47
CA LYS A 206 -3.00 -6.34 -4.97
C LYS A 206 -4.32 -6.81 -5.54
N ASN A 207 -4.33 -7.21 -6.80
CA ASN A 207 -5.55 -7.58 -7.54
C ASN A 207 -5.82 -9.10 -7.54
N SER A 208 -4.90 -9.90 -7.00
CA SER A 208 -5.02 -11.36 -6.98
C SER A 208 -5.88 -11.86 -5.82
N LEU A 209 -6.59 -12.98 -6.08
CA LEU A 209 -7.24 -13.78 -5.04
C LEU A 209 -6.24 -14.62 -4.21
N GLN A 210 -5.02 -14.78 -4.70
CA GLN A 210 -3.95 -15.56 -4.06
C GLN A 210 -2.65 -14.75 -3.98
N PRO A 211 -2.61 -13.68 -3.17
CA PRO A 211 -1.46 -12.78 -3.11
C PRO A 211 -0.14 -13.50 -2.73
N LYS A 212 -0.23 -14.55 -1.91
CA LYS A 212 0.94 -15.33 -1.46
C LYS A 212 1.70 -15.93 -2.64
N ILE A 213 1.01 -16.60 -3.55
CA ILE A 213 1.65 -17.26 -4.72
C ILE A 213 2.40 -16.25 -5.60
N TYR A 214 1.79 -15.09 -5.88
CA TYR A 214 2.45 -14.04 -6.66
C TYR A 214 3.68 -13.47 -5.94
N THR A 215 3.63 -13.38 -4.60
CA THR A 215 4.78 -12.92 -3.81
C THR A 215 5.89 -13.97 -3.78
N GLU A 216 5.56 -15.26 -3.69
CA GLU A 216 6.53 -16.37 -3.81
C GLU A 216 7.23 -16.36 -5.18
N MET A 217 6.46 -16.20 -6.25
CA MET A 217 7.02 -16.08 -7.61
C MET A 217 7.94 -14.86 -7.75
N MET A 218 7.53 -13.72 -7.19
CA MET A 218 8.36 -12.53 -7.12
C MET A 218 9.67 -12.83 -6.38
N THR A 219 9.60 -13.47 -5.23
CA THR A 219 10.76 -13.82 -4.38
C THR A 219 11.76 -14.69 -5.14
N ILE A 220 11.30 -15.73 -5.82
CA ILE A 220 12.15 -16.62 -6.62
C ILE A 220 12.88 -15.81 -7.72
N ARG A 221 12.17 -14.96 -8.44
CA ARG A 221 12.78 -14.13 -9.50
C ARG A 221 13.78 -13.12 -8.97
N LEU A 222 13.50 -12.52 -7.80
CA LEU A 222 14.46 -11.60 -7.16
C LEU A 222 15.74 -12.34 -6.74
N ALA A 223 15.62 -13.55 -6.18
CA ALA A 223 16.75 -14.36 -5.76
C ALA A 223 17.58 -14.90 -6.94
N GLU A 224 16.95 -15.22 -8.06
CA GLU A 224 17.60 -15.71 -9.26
C GLU A 224 18.26 -14.61 -10.12
N TYR A 225 18.05 -13.34 -9.79
CA TYR A 225 18.62 -12.25 -10.56
C TYR A 225 20.14 -12.19 -10.43
N LYS A 226 20.88 -12.38 -11.53
CA LYS A 226 22.35 -12.46 -11.57
C LYS A 226 23.07 -11.18 -12.04
N GLY A 227 22.35 -10.05 -12.12
CA GLY A 227 22.93 -8.80 -12.64
C GLY A 227 23.11 -8.80 -14.18
N GLU A 228 23.34 -7.63 -14.77
CA GLU A 228 23.57 -7.45 -16.21
C GLU A 228 24.95 -7.98 -16.65
N GLY A 229 25.19 -9.25 -16.52
CA GLY A 229 26.43 -9.89 -16.98
C GLY A 229 26.22 -11.32 -17.45
N SER A 230 25.05 -11.87 -17.17
CA SER A 230 24.64 -13.19 -17.67
C SER A 230 23.57 -12.97 -18.72
N SER A 231 23.95 -13.17 -19.97
CA SER A 231 23.08 -13.18 -21.15
C SER A 231 21.70 -13.78 -20.83
N ALA A 232 20.68 -13.06 -21.24
CA ALA A 232 19.29 -13.45 -21.22
C ALA A 232 19.07 -14.95 -21.54
N SER A 233 19.15 -15.79 -20.52
CA SER A 233 18.35 -16.99 -20.48
C SER A 233 16.99 -16.53 -19.95
N GLN A 234 16.11 -16.21 -20.88
CA GLN A 234 14.68 -16.34 -20.63
C GLN A 234 14.51 -17.75 -20.08
N THR A 235 14.48 -17.87 -18.76
CA THR A 235 13.93 -19.07 -18.13
C THR A 235 12.44 -18.96 -18.43
N ALA A 236 12.07 -19.47 -19.61
CA ALA A 236 10.68 -19.74 -19.93
C ALA A 236 10.16 -20.54 -18.73
N LEU A 237 9.10 -20.03 -18.10
CA LEU A 237 8.31 -20.82 -17.17
C LEU A 237 8.12 -22.19 -17.80
N PRO A 238 8.24 -23.32 -17.06
CA PRO A 238 8.00 -24.63 -17.61
C PRO A 238 6.74 -24.58 -18.45
N GLU A 239 6.80 -25.09 -19.68
CA GLU A 239 5.65 -25.03 -20.61
C GLU A 239 4.39 -25.61 -19.98
N ASP A 240 4.54 -26.59 -19.07
CA ASP A 240 3.46 -27.13 -18.26
C ASP A 240 2.80 -26.10 -17.33
N PHE A 241 3.55 -25.12 -16.79
CA PHE A 241 2.99 -24.10 -15.91
C PHE A 241 2.25 -23.01 -16.70
N LEU A 242 2.76 -22.63 -17.87
CA LEU A 242 2.05 -21.72 -18.79
C LEU A 242 0.77 -22.37 -19.30
N ALA A 243 0.80 -23.67 -19.61
CA ALA A 243 -0.38 -24.44 -20.01
C ALA A 243 -1.43 -24.50 -18.89
N GLN A 244 -1.02 -24.73 -17.64
CA GLN A 244 -1.94 -24.71 -16.49
C GLN A 244 -2.55 -23.33 -16.23
N MET A 245 -1.76 -22.25 -16.34
CA MET A 245 -2.26 -20.88 -16.21
C MET A 245 -3.28 -20.53 -17.31
N ASP A 246 -3.02 -20.93 -18.55
CA ASP A 246 -3.96 -20.72 -19.65
C ASP A 246 -5.22 -21.58 -19.52
N GLN A 247 -5.10 -22.78 -18.97
CA GLN A 247 -6.24 -23.62 -18.66
C GLN A 247 -7.11 -23.01 -17.57
N LEU A 248 -6.51 -22.52 -16.49
CA LEU A 248 -7.22 -21.83 -15.40
C LEU A 248 -7.93 -20.55 -15.89
N LYS A 249 -7.27 -19.76 -16.75
CA LYS A 249 -7.89 -18.58 -17.37
C LYS A 249 -9.11 -18.93 -18.20
N ARG A 250 -9.04 -20.00 -19.00
CA ARG A 250 -10.18 -20.49 -19.81
C ARG A 250 -11.32 -20.99 -18.94
N GLU A 251 -11.04 -21.70 -17.84
CA GLU A 251 -12.06 -22.13 -16.89
C GLU A 251 -12.76 -20.96 -16.21
N VAL A 252 -12.01 -19.94 -15.78
CA VAL A 252 -12.57 -18.72 -15.20
C VAL A 252 -13.44 -17.95 -16.19
N GLU A 253 -13.03 -17.85 -17.46
CA GLU A 253 -13.87 -17.21 -18.49
C GLU A 253 -15.14 -18.03 -18.81
N LEU A 254 -15.02 -19.36 -18.83
CA LEU A 254 -16.15 -20.24 -19.04
C LEU A 254 -17.17 -20.16 -17.89
N LEU A 255 -16.70 -20.13 -16.65
CA LEU A 255 -17.55 -19.91 -15.47
C LEU A 255 -18.19 -18.53 -15.45
N LYS A 256 -17.47 -17.47 -15.86
CA LYS A 256 -18.05 -16.13 -16.02
C LYS A 256 -19.13 -16.09 -17.09
N SER A 257 -18.93 -16.76 -18.21
CA SER A 257 -19.93 -16.84 -19.30
C SER A 257 -21.17 -17.62 -18.88
N GLN A 258 -21.01 -18.72 -18.12
CA GLN A 258 -22.12 -19.49 -17.56
C GLN A 258 -22.91 -18.68 -16.51
N LEU A 259 -22.24 -17.94 -15.65
CA LEU A 259 -22.88 -17.02 -14.70
C LEU A 259 -23.66 -15.91 -15.40
N ALA A 260 -23.15 -15.37 -16.51
CA ALA A 260 -23.83 -14.36 -17.31
C ALA A 260 -25.09 -14.92 -18.00
N GLN A 261 -25.05 -16.19 -18.42
CA GLN A 261 -26.22 -16.87 -19.01
C GLN A 261 -27.29 -17.22 -17.97
N VAL A 262 -26.91 -17.57 -16.75
CA VAL A 262 -27.87 -17.82 -15.64
C VAL A 262 -28.50 -16.52 -15.16
N GLY A 263 -27.79 -15.38 -15.25
CA GLY A 263 -28.33 -14.05 -14.90
C GLY A 263 -29.28 -13.44 -15.92
N SER A 264 -29.37 -13.98 -17.14
CA SER A 264 -30.25 -13.50 -18.22
C SER A 264 -31.50 -14.39 -18.44
N GLY A 265 -31.91 -15.16 -17.44
CA GLY A 265 -33.11 -15.99 -17.46
C GLY A 265 -34.39 -15.17 -17.72
N ALA A 266 -34.89 -15.27 -18.95
CA ALA A 266 -36.14 -14.70 -19.40
C ALA A 266 -37.33 -15.26 -18.59
N PRO A 267 -38.42 -14.49 -18.36
CA PRO A 267 -39.56 -14.94 -17.58
C PRO A 267 -40.34 -16.04 -18.37
N VAL A 268 -40.51 -17.17 -17.73
CA VAL A 268 -41.36 -18.26 -18.24
C VAL A 268 -42.82 -17.77 -18.24
N SER A 269 -43.38 -17.55 -19.42
CA SER A 269 -44.79 -17.29 -19.61
C SER A 269 -45.56 -18.59 -19.30
N LYS A 270 -46.33 -18.60 -18.21
CA LYS A 270 -47.33 -19.63 -17.94
C LYS A 270 -48.53 -19.41 -18.88
N SER A 271 -48.63 -20.22 -19.91
CA SER A 271 -49.86 -20.40 -20.68
C SER A 271 -50.88 -21.22 -19.83
N VAL A 272 -51.97 -20.62 -19.48
CA VAL A 272 -53.16 -21.27 -18.88
C VAL A 272 -53.95 -21.91 -20.02
N PRO A 273 -54.32 -23.18 -19.98
CA PRO A 273 -55.25 -23.75 -20.96
C PRO A 273 -56.70 -23.37 -20.56
N SER A 274 -57.37 -22.71 -21.48
CA SER A 274 -58.84 -22.50 -21.44
C SER A 274 -59.51 -23.83 -21.56
N LYS A 275 -60.45 -24.16 -20.65
CA LYS A 275 -61.47 -25.16 -20.82
C LYS A 275 -62.71 -24.48 -21.35
N GLU A 276 -63.07 -24.79 -22.57
CA GLU A 276 -64.46 -24.74 -23.06
C GLU A 276 -65.10 -26.11 -22.84
N GLY A 277 -66.42 -26.11 -22.50
CA GLY A 277 -67.29 -27.21 -22.43
C GLY A 277 -68.32 -27.05 -21.36
#